data_0daa7c9f4879185119b33079c642f82f
#
_entry.id   0daa7c9f4879185119b33079c642f82f
#
_cell.length_a   1.000
_cell.length_b   1.000
_cell.length_c   1.000
_cell.angle_alpha   90.00
_cell.angle_beta   90.00
_cell.angle_gamma   90.00
#
_symmetry.space_group_name_H-M   'P 1'
#
loop_
_entity.id
_entity.type
_entity.pdbx_description
1 polymer ?
#
loop_
_entity_poly.entity_id
_entity_poly.type
_entity_poly.pdbx_seq_one_letter_code
_entity_poly.pdbx_strand_id
1 'polypeptide(L)'
;MNSRFVTVYDQTDDVLRFALMEKKGNGRNYKVQAAEVDRIRKRPNTTVAVGNYITTNAFDRWLKEIDRVQDDVHVRFVHTKYMLIDPLGSKPIVIVGSANFSKASTDTNDENMLVIEDNDAVSDIYLVEFMRLFSHYAFRESLTFKKSNKPADILRRKHLKEDHSWIDGDGGNSGYFVQGFDRALRRLYFSGQ
;
A
#
# COMPACT_ATOMS: atom_id res chain seq x y z
N MET A 1 -4.98 11.38 -4.17
CA MET A 1 -3.78 11.32 -5.06
C MET A 1 -3.93 12.40 -6.12
N ASN A 2 -2.84 13.03 -6.57
CA ASN A 2 -2.89 13.97 -7.70
C ASN A 2 -3.20 13.20 -9.00
N SER A 3 -3.92 13.82 -9.94
CA SER A 3 -4.29 13.20 -11.22
C SER A 3 -3.09 12.67 -12.03
N ARG A 4 -1.94 13.35 -11.95
CA ARG A 4 -0.69 12.89 -12.59
C ARG A 4 -0.26 11.52 -12.10
N PHE A 5 -0.33 11.29 -10.78
CA PHE A 5 -0.01 9.97 -10.20
C PHE A 5 -1.10 8.93 -10.51
N VAL A 6 -2.37 9.34 -10.49
CA VAL A 6 -3.49 8.46 -10.88
C VAL A 6 -3.24 7.89 -12.28
N THR A 7 -2.86 8.73 -13.24
CA THR A 7 -2.58 8.29 -14.62
C THR A 7 -1.47 7.24 -14.68
N VAL A 8 -0.40 7.42 -13.91
CA VAL A 8 0.71 6.45 -13.88
C VAL A 8 0.27 5.13 -13.23
N TYR A 9 -0.45 5.19 -12.11
CA TYR A 9 -0.88 4.00 -11.39
C TYR A 9 -2.03 3.25 -12.08
N ASP A 10 -2.72 3.87 -13.01
CA ASP A 10 -3.84 3.26 -13.75
C ASP A 10 -3.39 2.55 -15.04
N GLN A 11 -2.11 2.53 -15.35
CA GLN A 11 -1.57 1.82 -16.49
C GLN A 11 -1.53 0.31 -16.26
N THR A 12 -1.80 -0.44 -17.32
CA THR A 12 -1.59 -1.89 -17.37
C THR A 12 -0.40 -2.16 -18.27
N ASP A 13 0.74 -2.38 -17.64
CA ASP A 13 2.03 -2.66 -18.27
C ASP A 13 2.80 -3.64 -17.38
N ASP A 14 4.07 -3.90 -17.67
CA ASP A 14 4.93 -4.79 -16.90
C ASP A 14 5.62 -4.11 -15.71
N VAL A 15 5.28 -2.86 -15.42
CA VAL A 15 5.84 -2.13 -14.28
C VAL A 15 5.04 -2.43 -13.03
N LEU A 16 5.69 -3.01 -12.02
CA LEU A 16 5.10 -3.26 -10.71
C LEU A 16 5.04 -1.96 -9.90
N ARG A 17 3.86 -1.65 -9.37
CA ARG A 17 3.62 -0.43 -8.60
C ARG A 17 3.07 -0.73 -7.22
N PHE A 18 3.65 -0.08 -6.23
CA PHE A 18 3.14 -0.07 -4.85
C PHE A 18 2.81 1.36 -4.44
N ALA A 19 1.73 1.53 -3.70
CA ALA A 19 1.40 2.81 -3.08
C ALA A 19 0.92 2.59 -1.64
N LEU A 20 1.51 3.34 -0.71
CA LEU A 20 1.01 3.46 0.65
C LEU A 20 0.43 4.85 0.83
N MET A 21 -0.84 4.92 1.19
CA MET A 21 -1.58 6.17 1.35
C MET A 21 -2.14 6.27 2.76
N GLU A 22 -2.15 7.47 3.35
CA GLU A 22 -2.80 7.70 4.63
C GLU A 22 -4.31 7.42 4.56
N LYS A 23 -4.97 7.87 3.49
CA LYS A 23 -6.41 7.73 3.27
C LYS A 23 -6.76 7.74 1.78
N LYS A 24 -7.91 7.15 1.43
CA LYS A 24 -8.39 7.10 0.05
C LYS A 24 -8.76 8.46 -0.55
N GLY A 25 -9.14 9.42 0.28
CA GLY A 25 -9.56 10.74 -0.20
C GLY A 25 -9.88 11.71 0.94
N ASN A 26 -10.19 12.95 0.58
CA ASN A 26 -10.45 14.06 1.51
C ASN A 26 -11.68 14.86 1.16
N GLY A 27 -12.34 15.40 2.18
CA GLY A 27 -13.37 16.43 2.08
C GLY A 27 -14.51 16.07 1.12
N ARG A 28 -15.02 17.06 0.40
CA ARG A 28 -16.18 16.93 -0.51
C ARG A 28 -15.96 15.90 -1.64
N ASN A 29 -14.72 15.70 -2.05
CA ASN A 29 -14.36 14.81 -3.17
C ASN A 29 -14.00 13.39 -2.71
N TYR A 30 -14.22 13.05 -1.43
CA TYR A 30 -13.83 11.75 -0.87
C TYR A 30 -14.34 10.56 -1.71
N LYS A 31 -15.62 10.58 -2.10
CA LYS A 31 -16.23 9.47 -2.87
C LYS A 31 -15.56 9.26 -4.22
N VAL A 32 -15.26 10.34 -4.93
CA VAL A 32 -14.60 10.28 -6.24
C VAL A 32 -13.19 9.75 -6.09
N GLN A 33 -12.43 10.29 -5.15
CA GLN A 33 -11.05 9.87 -4.89
C GLN A 33 -10.96 8.42 -4.39
N ALA A 34 -11.91 7.99 -3.56
CA ALA A 34 -11.98 6.61 -3.11
C ALA A 34 -12.28 5.64 -4.27
N ALA A 35 -13.18 6.01 -5.17
CA ALA A 35 -13.50 5.21 -6.36
C ALA A 35 -12.28 5.10 -7.31
N GLU A 36 -11.49 6.15 -7.46
CA GLU A 36 -10.24 6.11 -8.23
C GLU A 36 -9.23 5.12 -7.62
N VAL A 37 -9.02 5.17 -6.31
CA VAL A 37 -8.14 4.22 -5.61
C VAL A 37 -8.64 2.78 -5.78
N ASP A 38 -9.94 2.55 -5.65
CA ASP A 38 -10.53 1.22 -5.82
C ASP A 38 -10.43 0.72 -7.28
N ARG A 39 -10.44 1.63 -8.26
CA ARG A 39 -10.19 1.30 -9.67
C ARG A 39 -8.73 0.90 -9.91
N ILE A 40 -7.78 1.69 -9.40
CA ILE A 40 -6.34 1.42 -9.50
C ILE A 40 -6.00 0.06 -8.86
N ARG A 41 -6.60 -0.28 -7.73
CA ARG A 41 -6.41 -1.56 -7.05
C ARG A 41 -6.78 -2.79 -7.87
N LYS A 42 -7.60 -2.62 -8.90
CA LYS A 42 -7.99 -3.71 -9.80
C LYS A 42 -6.93 -4.01 -10.86
N ARG A 43 -5.92 -3.17 -11.00
CA ARG A 43 -4.82 -3.40 -11.94
C ARG A 43 -3.93 -4.54 -11.44
N PRO A 44 -3.55 -5.50 -12.29
CA PRO A 44 -2.76 -6.65 -11.88
C PRO A 44 -1.34 -6.29 -11.43
N ASN A 45 -0.82 -5.17 -11.92
CA ASN A 45 0.51 -4.66 -11.65
C ASN A 45 0.56 -3.60 -10.55
N THR A 46 -0.55 -3.30 -9.87
CA THR A 46 -0.62 -2.25 -8.85
C THR A 46 -1.16 -2.77 -7.52
N THR A 47 -0.46 -2.45 -6.46
CA THR A 47 -0.88 -2.77 -5.08
C THR A 47 -0.94 -1.51 -4.24
N VAL A 48 -2.09 -1.25 -3.64
CA VAL A 48 -2.32 -0.07 -2.80
C VAL A 48 -2.72 -0.50 -1.40
N ALA A 49 -2.01 0.00 -0.39
CA ALA A 49 -2.40 -0.06 1.01
C ALA A 49 -2.82 1.31 1.51
N VAL A 50 -3.80 1.34 2.41
CA VAL A 50 -4.30 2.57 3.01
C VAL A 50 -4.20 2.47 4.52
N GLY A 51 -3.46 3.39 5.13
CA GLY A 51 -3.37 3.56 6.57
C GLY A 51 -4.64 4.21 7.09
N ASN A 52 -5.71 3.44 7.19
CA ASN A 52 -6.97 3.92 7.76
C ASN A 52 -6.83 4.21 9.25
N TYR A 53 -7.71 5.08 9.74
CA TYR A 53 -7.95 5.24 11.17
C TYR A 53 -8.13 3.87 11.81
N ILE A 54 -7.42 3.65 12.89
CA ILE A 54 -7.59 2.47 13.70
C ILE A 54 -8.94 2.60 14.37
N THR A 55 -9.95 1.93 13.84
CA THR A 55 -11.14 1.68 14.64
C THR A 55 -10.75 0.68 15.71
N THR A 56 -10.90 1.07 16.98
CA THR A 56 -10.60 0.24 18.14
C THR A 56 -11.42 -1.05 18.10
N ASN A 57 -10.86 -2.08 17.51
CA ASN A 57 -11.39 -3.44 17.65
C ASN A 57 -10.64 -4.18 18.76
N ALA A 58 -11.11 -5.35 19.14
CA ALA A 58 -10.49 -6.15 20.20
C ALA A 58 -9.01 -6.50 19.94
N PHE A 59 -8.61 -6.57 18.68
CA PHE A 59 -7.24 -6.85 18.26
C PHE A 59 -6.33 -5.64 18.45
N ASP A 60 -6.80 -4.45 18.14
CA ASP A 60 -6.06 -3.20 18.33
C ASP A 60 -5.83 -2.91 19.80
N ARG A 61 -6.81 -3.24 20.67
CA ARG A 61 -6.63 -3.19 22.13
C ARG A 61 -5.60 -4.21 22.63
N TRP A 62 -5.55 -5.38 22.04
CA TRP A 62 -4.57 -6.40 22.38
C TRP A 62 -3.14 -5.94 22.07
N LEU A 63 -2.93 -5.23 20.97
CA LEU A 63 -1.61 -4.67 20.61
C LEU A 63 -1.22 -3.48 21.51
N LYS A 64 -2.10 -2.95 22.35
CA LYS A 64 -1.87 -1.78 23.22
C LYS A 64 -1.32 -0.54 22.52
N GLU A 65 -1.37 -0.50 21.21
CA GLU A 65 -0.89 0.65 20.43
C GLU A 65 -1.82 1.86 20.60
N ILE A 66 -3.07 1.63 20.96
CA ILE A 66 -4.15 2.63 20.96
C ILE A 66 -4.46 3.19 22.33
N ASP A 67 -4.12 2.49 23.41
CA ASP A 67 -4.37 2.98 24.80
C ASP A 67 -3.62 4.30 25.12
N ARG A 68 -2.72 4.74 24.22
CA ARG A 68 -1.96 5.98 24.38
C ARG A 68 -2.44 7.12 23.48
N VAL A 69 -3.39 6.87 22.60
CA VAL A 69 -3.93 7.90 21.68
C VAL A 69 -5.21 8.43 22.33
N GLN A 70 -5.14 9.63 22.87
CA GLN A 70 -6.33 10.34 23.34
C GLN A 70 -7.24 10.64 22.14
N ASP A 71 -8.56 10.55 22.33
CA ASP A 71 -9.60 10.65 21.30
C ASP A 71 -9.57 11.96 20.48
N ASP A 72 -8.86 12.99 20.93
CA ASP A 72 -8.77 14.30 20.29
C ASP A 72 -7.49 14.56 19.49
N VAL A 73 -6.59 13.59 19.39
CA VAL A 73 -5.35 13.78 18.64
C VAL A 73 -5.51 13.20 17.24
N HIS A 74 -5.53 14.05 16.23
CA HIS A 74 -5.42 13.66 14.82
C HIS A 74 -4.01 13.11 14.52
N VAL A 75 -3.76 11.89 14.95
CA VAL A 75 -2.50 11.21 14.65
C VAL A 75 -2.52 10.79 13.18
N ARG A 76 -1.59 11.31 12.41
CA ARG A 76 -1.33 10.85 11.05
C ARG A 76 -0.36 9.68 11.13
N PHE A 77 -0.85 8.51 10.78
CA PHE A 77 -0.05 7.28 10.85
C PHE A 77 0.94 7.15 9.68
N VAL A 78 0.64 7.77 8.54
CA VAL A 78 1.51 7.77 7.36
C VAL A 78 1.76 9.20 6.95
N HIS A 79 2.94 9.73 7.29
CA HIS A 79 3.34 11.08 6.92
C HIS A 79 4.69 11.13 6.18
N THR A 80 5.23 10.00 5.83
CA THR A 80 6.43 9.87 5.00
C THR A 80 6.14 10.28 3.56
N LYS A 81 7.11 10.93 2.93
CA LYS A 81 7.00 11.44 1.57
C LYS A 81 8.26 11.07 0.81
N TYR A 82 8.23 9.91 0.20
CA TYR A 82 9.28 9.46 -0.72
C TYR A 82 8.71 8.58 -1.82
N MET A 83 9.44 8.47 -2.90
CA MET A 83 9.16 7.62 -4.04
C MET A 83 10.42 6.85 -4.39
N LEU A 84 10.26 5.58 -4.72
CA LEU A 84 11.31 4.73 -5.24
C LEU A 84 10.99 4.40 -6.70
N ILE A 85 11.97 4.49 -7.57
CA ILE A 85 11.87 4.10 -8.97
C ILE A 85 12.94 3.05 -9.20
N ASP A 86 12.51 1.88 -9.63
CA ASP A 86 13.35 0.72 -9.91
C ASP A 86 14.38 0.41 -8.79
N PRO A 87 13.93 0.28 -7.53
CA PRO A 87 14.86 0.20 -6.40
C PRO A 87 15.75 -1.04 -6.38
N LEU A 88 15.42 -2.08 -7.14
CA LEU A 88 16.24 -3.29 -7.31
C LEU A 88 16.92 -3.34 -8.69
N GLY A 89 16.77 -2.32 -9.50
CA GLY A 89 17.41 -2.21 -10.80
C GLY A 89 18.83 -1.69 -10.72
N SER A 90 19.49 -1.63 -11.88
CA SER A 90 20.88 -1.18 -11.99
C SER A 90 21.11 0.32 -11.76
N LYS A 91 20.04 1.11 -11.78
CA LYS A 91 20.08 2.58 -11.55
C LYS A 91 18.88 3.01 -10.71
N PRO A 92 18.87 2.67 -9.44
CA PRO A 92 17.77 3.02 -8.55
C PRO A 92 17.69 4.53 -8.34
N ILE A 93 16.45 5.04 -8.19
CA ILE A 93 16.21 6.45 -7.86
C ILE A 93 15.36 6.53 -6.60
N VAL A 94 15.84 7.31 -5.63
CA VAL A 94 15.11 7.66 -4.41
C VAL A 94 14.78 9.14 -4.46
N ILE A 95 13.50 9.47 -4.36
CA ILE A 95 13.01 10.85 -4.27
C ILE A 95 12.41 11.04 -2.88
N VAL A 96 12.91 11.98 -2.10
CA VAL A 96 12.44 12.28 -0.76
C VAL A 96 12.35 13.78 -0.53
N GLY A 97 11.37 14.22 0.25
CA GLY A 97 11.22 15.64 0.54
C GLY A 97 10.01 15.98 1.41
N SER A 98 9.66 17.25 1.45
CA SER A 98 8.52 17.76 2.21
C SER A 98 7.19 17.62 1.45
N ALA A 99 7.25 17.49 0.13
CA ALA A 99 6.07 17.50 -0.75
C ALA A 99 5.16 16.30 -0.53
N ASN A 100 3.90 16.56 -0.20
CA ASN A 100 2.86 15.55 -0.35
C ASN A 100 2.61 15.30 -1.84
N PHE A 101 2.26 14.08 -2.23
CA PHE A 101 1.87 13.74 -3.61
C PHE A 101 0.46 14.28 -3.91
N SER A 102 0.27 15.59 -3.71
CA SER A 102 -0.99 16.32 -3.84
C SER A 102 -0.85 17.47 -4.83
N LYS A 103 -1.99 17.98 -5.31
CA LYS A 103 -1.98 19.15 -6.22
C LYS A 103 -1.39 20.39 -5.54
N ALA A 104 -1.70 20.62 -4.27
CA ALA A 104 -1.19 21.79 -3.56
C ALA A 104 0.34 21.76 -3.47
N SER A 105 0.93 20.62 -3.13
CA SER A 105 2.39 20.50 -3.04
C SER A 105 3.08 20.56 -4.40
N THR A 106 2.39 20.22 -5.49
CA THR A 106 2.99 20.29 -6.84
C THR A 106 2.86 21.65 -7.51
N ASP A 107 1.85 22.42 -7.13
CA ASP A 107 1.47 23.61 -7.91
C ASP A 107 1.55 24.92 -7.11
N THR A 108 1.50 24.87 -5.76
CA THR A 108 1.31 26.09 -4.95
C THR A 108 2.17 26.22 -3.70
N ASN A 109 2.70 25.13 -3.16
CA ASN A 109 3.53 25.19 -1.96
C ASN A 109 5.01 25.31 -2.32
N ASP A 110 5.76 25.96 -1.43
CA ASP A 110 7.22 25.89 -1.42
C ASP A 110 7.61 24.58 -0.77
N GLU A 111 8.24 23.69 -1.52
CA GLU A 111 8.63 22.36 -1.08
C GLU A 111 10.11 22.10 -1.38
N ASN A 112 10.75 21.30 -0.56
CA ASN A 112 12.08 20.78 -0.87
C ASN A 112 11.99 19.35 -1.40
N MET A 113 12.96 18.98 -2.22
CA MET A 113 13.07 17.64 -2.76
C MET A 113 14.54 17.29 -2.97
N LEU A 114 14.91 16.10 -2.55
CA LEU A 114 16.21 15.49 -2.83
C LEU A 114 15.97 14.30 -3.76
N VAL A 115 16.75 14.22 -4.83
CA VAL A 115 16.81 13.09 -5.74
C VAL A 115 18.17 12.43 -5.58
N ILE A 116 18.16 11.15 -5.25
CA ILE A 116 19.35 10.33 -5.06
C ILE A 116 19.33 9.27 -6.16
N GLU A 117 20.32 9.28 -7.02
CA GLU A 117 20.40 8.39 -8.16
C GLU A 117 21.60 7.46 -8.01
N ASP A 118 21.46 6.24 -8.53
CA ASP A 118 22.54 5.27 -8.67
C ASP A 118 23.24 4.96 -7.33
N ASN A 119 22.45 4.78 -6.27
CA ASN A 119 22.93 4.46 -4.93
C ASN A 119 22.14 3.31 -4.32
N ASP A 120 22.65 2.10 -4.50
CA ASP A 120 22.01 0.85 -4.06
C ASP A 120 21.81 0.85 -2.53
N ALA A 121 22.82 1.28 -1.76
CA ALA A 121 22.73 1.25 -0.30
C ALA A 121 21.59 2.13 0.24
N VAL A 122 21.41 3.32 -0.33
CA VAL A 122 20.30 4.21 0.03
C VAL A 122 18.98 3.62 -0.44
N SER A 123 18.93 3.09 -1.66
CA SER A 123 17.73 2.47 -2.23
C SER A 123 17.26 1.29 -1.39
N ASP A 124 18.15 0.43 -0.97
CA ASP A 124 17.86 -0.74 -0.11
C ASP A 124 17.25 -0.33 1.23
N ILE A 125 17.82 0.69 1.88
CA ILE A 125 17.29 1.20 3.16
C ILE A 125 15.86 1.70 2.98
N TYR A 126 15.61 2.50 1.96
CA TYR A 126 14.27 3.03 1.69
C TYR A 126 13.28 1.95 1.26
N LEU A 127 13.72 0.96 0.47
CA LEU A 127 12.88 -0.16 0.04
C LEU A 127 12.47 -1.03 1.23
N VAL A 128 13.41 -1.38 2.09
CA VAL A 128 13.12 -2.19 3.30
C VAL A 128 12.14 -1.45 4.21
N GLU A 129 12.37 -0.16 4.45
CA GLU A 129 11.45 0.64 5.25
C GLU A 129 10.07 0.77 4.58
N PHE A 130 10.02 0.99 3.26
CA PHE A 130 8.75 1.00 2.54
C PHE A 130 7.99 -0.30 2.71
N MET A 131 8.63 -1.44 2.49
CA MET A 131 7.99 -2.75 2.58
C MET A 131 7.54 -3.08 4.00
N ARG A 132 8.30 -2.65 5.02
CA ARG A 132 7.90 -2.76 6.43
C ARG A 132 6.61 -1.99 6.70
N LEU A 133 6.55 -0.72 6.33
CA LEU A 133 5.37 0.14 6.49
C LEU A 133 4.20 -0.40 5.65
N PHE A 134 4.44 -0.70 4.39
CA PHE A 134 3.44 -1.21 3.47
C PHE A 134 2.78 -2.48 3.99
N SER A 135 3.57 -3.47 4.42
CA SER A 135 3.08 -4.75 4.92
C SER A 135 2.25 -4.56 6.19
N HIS A 136 2.70 -3.70 7.10
CA HIS A 136 1.98 -3.37 8.32
C HIS A 136 0.59 -2.78 8.02
N TYR A 137 0.51 -1.76 7.18
CA TYR A 137 -0.77 -1.10 6.88
C TYR A 137 -1.67 -1.93 5.96
N ALA A 138 -1.11 -2.67 5.02
CA ALA A 138 -1.87 -3.60 4.19
C ALA A 138 -2.53 -4.70 5.02
N PHE A 139 -1.82 -5.25 6.00
CA PHE A 139 -2.38 -6.21 6.95
C PHE A 139 -3.51 -5.57 7.76
N ARG A 140 -3.30 -4.41 8.34
CA ARG A 140 -4.33 -3.71 9.14
C ARG A 140 -5.56 -3.39 8.30
N GLU A 141 -5.39 -2.89 7.09
CA GLU A 141 -6.49 -2.62 6.18
C GLU A 141 -7.27 -3.90 5.86
N SER A 142 -6.59 -5.03 5.66
CA SER A 142 -7.24 -6.30 5.36
C SER A 142 -8.22 -6.76 6.46
N LEU A 143 -7.96 -6.37 7.70
CA LEU A 143 -8.84 -6.67 8.83
C LEU A 143 -10.14 -5.84 8.81
N THR A 144 -10.15 -4.71 8.11
CA THR A 144 -11.32 -3.82 7.99
C THR A 144 -12.27 -4.24 6.86
N PHE A 145 -11.84 -5.07 5.93
CA PHE A 145 -12.68 -5.56 4.84
C PHE A 145 -13.71 -6.56 5.37
N LYS A 146 -14.89 -6.03 5.72
CA LYS A 146 -16.04 -6.83 6.16
C LYS A 146 -16.67 -7.54 4.95
N LYS A 147 -16.19 -8.73 4.61
CA LYS A 147 -16.93 -9.61 3.66
C LYS A 147 -18.03 -10.42 4.36
N SER A 148 -17.99 -10.58 5.66
CA SER A 148 -18.98 -11.30 6.44
C SER A 148 -18.89 -10.88 7.90
N ASN A 149 -20.05 -10.78 8.57
CA ASN A 149 -20.15 -10.55 10.01
C ASN A 149 -20.21 -11.87 10.81
N LYS A 150 -20.08 -13.03 10.15
CA LYS A 150 -20.09 -14.33 10.83
C LYS A 150 -18.81 -14.50 11.64
N PRO A 151 -18.88 -14.87 12.92
CA PRO A 151 -17.70 -15.06 13.78
C PRO A 151 -16.66 -16.00 13.20
N ALA A 152 -17.09 -17.07 12.54
CA ALA A 152 -16.22 -18.04 11.87
C ALA A 152 -15.40 -17.42 10.74
N ASP A 153 -15.98 -16.52 9.93
CA ASP A 153 -15.27 -15.86 8.82
C ASP A 153 -14.29 -14.80 9.32
N ILE A 154 -14.59 -14.18 10.46
CA ILE A 154 -13.68 -13.25 11.12
C ILE A 154 -12.49 -14.01 11.69
N LEU A 155 -12.72 -15.18 12.27
CA LEU A 155 -11.67 -16.02 12.84
C LEU A 155 -10.74 -16.56 11.74
N ARG A 156 -11.31 -17.06 10.61
CA ARG A 156 -10.52 -17.56 9.47
C ARG A 156 -9.55 -16.54 8.89
N ARG A 157 -9.84 -15.25 8.96
CA ARG A 157 -8.95 -14.19 8.47
C ARG A 157 -7.76 -13.90 9.37
N LYS A 158 -7.81 -14.34 10.62
CA LYS A 158 -6.74 -14.12 11.61
C LYS A 158 -5.70 -15.24 11.61
N HIS A 159 -5.98 -16.33 10.94
CA HIS A 159 -5.12 -17.50 10.89
C HIS A 159 -4.70 -17.82 9.46
N LEU A 160 -3.56 -18.47 9.32
CA LEU A 160 -3.15 -19.06 8.05
C LEU A 160 -4.15 -20.13 7.65
N LYS A 161 -4.34 -20.33 6.35
CA LYS A 161 -5.14 -21.45 5.86
C LYS A 161 -4.46 -22.76 6.20
N GLU A 162 -5.22 -23.73 6.68
CA GLU A 162 -4.74 -25.06 7.04
C GLU A 162 -4.65 -26.01 5.84
N ASP A 163 -5.21 -25.59 4.70
CA ASP A 163 -5.25 -26.32 3.43
C ASP A 163 -4.42 -25.63 2.33
N HIS A 164 -4.30 -26.28 1.18
CA HIS A 164 -3.52 -25.79 0.03
C HIS A 164 -4.22 -24.69 -0.80
N SER A 165 -5.43 -24.28 -0.45
CA SER A 165 -6.21 -23.33 -1.25
C SER A 165 -5.56 -21.93 -1.37
N TRP A 166 -4.59 -21.61 -0.51
CA TRP A 166 -3.79 -20.39 -0.67
C TRP A 166 -2.77 -20.48 -1.82
N ILE A 167 -2.34 -21.71 -2.19
CA ILE A 167 -1.42 -21.98 -3.29
C ILE A 167 -2.17 -21.98 -4.60
N ASP A 168 -3.25 -22.78 -4.69
CA ASP A 168 -3.95 -23.08 -5.93
C ASP A 168 -5.14 -22.16 -6.17
N GLY A 169 -5.60 -21.45 -5.14
CA GLY A 169 -6.81 -20.64 -5.16
C GLY A 169 -8.09 -21.46 -5.25
N ASP A 170 -9.21 -20.77 -5.15
CA ASP A 170 -10.53 -21.40 -5.30
C ASP A 170 -10.79 -21.66 -6.80
N GLY A 171 -10.52 -22.88 -7.26
CA GLY A 171 -10.72 -23.30 -8.64
C GLY A 171 -9.56 -23.00 -9.61
N GLY A 172 -8.35 -22.81 -9.12
CA GLY A 172 -7.13 -22.70 -9.95
C GLY A 172 -6.86 -21.33 -10.58
N ASN A 173 -7.69 -20.32 -10.35
CA ASN A 173 -7.55 -19.02 -11.02
C ASN A 173 -7.05 -17.88 -10.12
N SER A 174 -6.81 -18.11 -8.86
CA SER A 174 -6.47 -17.05 -7.89
C SER A 174 -5.37 -17.45 -6.89
N GLY A 175 -4.71 -18.57 -7.11
CA GLY A 175 -3.66 -19.08 -6.24
C GLY A 175 -2.36 -18.28 -6.32
N TYR A 176 -1.51 -18.49 -5.35
CA TYR A 176 -0.24 -17.78 -5.24
C TYR A 176 0.68 -17.99 -6.46
N PHE A 177 0.66 -19.21 -7.05
CA PHE A 177 1.53 -19.59 -8.16
C PHE A 177 0.88 -19.55 -9.53
N VAL A 178 -0.38 -19.12 -9.63
CA VAL A 178 -1.07 -19.03 -10.92
C VAL A 178 -0.37 -17.98 -11.80
N GLN A 179 -0.02 -18.37 -13.02
CA GLN A 179 0.55 -17.46 -14.01
C GLN A 179 -0.52 -16.47 -14.51
N GLY A 180 -0.09 -15.25 -14.81
CA GLY A 180 -1.00 -14.20 -15.28
C GLY A 180 -1.83 -13.53 -14.20
N PHE A 181 -1.74 -13.98 -12.95
CA PHE A 181 -2.39 -13.34 -11.82
C PHE A 181 -1.54 -12.19 -11.25
N ASP A 182 -2.15 -11.26 -10.51
CA ASP A 182 -1.51 -10.06 -9.95
C ASP A 182 -0.23 -10.34 -9.13
N ARG A 183 -0.08 -11.56 -8.59
CA ARG A 183 1.08 -11.97 -7.82
C ARG A 183 2.26 -12.48 -8.66
N ALA A 184 2.04 -12.84 -9.92
CA ALA A 184 3.08 -13.35 -10.79
C ALA A 184 4.17 -12.30 -11.02
N LEU A 185 3.79 -11.08 -11.33
CA LEU A 185 4.71 -9.96 -11.51
C LEU A 185 5.51 -9.65 -10.24
N ARG A 186 4.88 -9.74 -9.05
CA ARG A 186 5.58 -9.57 -7.77
C ARG A 186 6.62 -10.64 -7.52
N ARG A 187 6.28 -11.92 -7.81
CA ARG A 187 7.23 -13.01 -7.66
C ARG A 187 8.44 -12.80 -8.56
N LEU A 188 8.19 -12.47 -9.83
CA LEU A 188 9.26 -12.20 -10.79
C LEU A 188 10.19 -11.07 -10.29
N TYR A 189 9.62 -9.95 -9.89
CA TYR A 189 10.38 -8.79 -9.43
C TYR A 189 11.23 -9.08 -8.18
N PHE A 190 10.67 -9.77 -7.20
CA PHE A 190 11.36 -10.07 -5.94
C PHE A 190 12.15 -11.39 -5.94
N SER A 191 12.14 -12.16 -7.02
CA SER A 191 12.94 -13.37 -7.15
C SER A 191 14.38 -13.11 -7.56
N GLY A 192 14.71 -11.91 -7.96
CA GLY A 192 16.05 -11.57 -8.45
C GLY A 192 16.34 -12.11 -9.86
N GLN A 193 15.31 -12.37 -10.66
CA GLN A 193 15.42 -12.86 -12.04
C GLN A 193 15.12 -11.73 -13.03
#